data_1bf887b1e72a16e9cfcd8e4ea6c0ff73
#
_entry.id   1bf887b1e72a16e9cfcd8e4ea6c0ff73
#
_cell.length_a   1.000
_cell.length_b   1.000
_cell.length_c   1.000
_cell.angle_alpha   90.00
_cell.angle_beta   90.00
_cell.angle_gamma   90.00
#
_symmetry.space_group_name_H-M   'P 1'
#
loop_
_entity.id
_entity.type
_entity.pdbx_description
1 polymer ?
#
loop_
_entity_poly.entity_id
_entity_poly.type
_entity_poly.pdbx_seq_one_letter_code
_entity_poly.pdbx_strand_id
1 'polypeptide(L)'
;MTITGQAVGSSKHTKLEVRSPLDGELIATLPVHSAEDVQAAVARARRAAEVWGALSFKERRAHLLDYRRELVRRMDEIVDTVHRENGKTLGDATQELLLVLNHLTHAANRAAQLLKPRTVSAGILANYKARVSYHPFGVIGVIGPWNYPLHTPMGSISYALAAGNAVVFKPSELTPLSGKLLVECAQAAIPIPDLVQLVTGYGETGAALASAKVDKVAFTGSAPTGRRVMAAAAENLTPVLLELGGKGAAIVAADADLDRAATSVVFGALMNAGQACIATERVFVVDAVYDAFVDKVIERVRALRVGRDEHAHYGAMTMERQIERVREHVTEALEGGARAVVGGLGSFKGRFVEPVVLVDVTPTMKVMREETFGPVLPIAKVASVDEAVRLSNDSSFGLGSSVFTRGSGEGLAEQLRTGMTSINAVAAYAAIPGLPFGGVGESGFGRIHGDEGILEFVRVKAIAHERFVLPGLGMAFGDPEKVLPQLRQLIKGLYGGTALDEVSHVFRRLLGR
;
A
#
# COMPACT_ATOMS: atom_id res chain seq x y z
N MET A 1 -29.44 17.25 -12.58
CA MET A 1 -28.24 17.94 -13.04
C MET A 1 -27.49 17.00 -13.96
N THR A 2 -27.58 17.23 -15.25
CA THR A 2 -27.02 16.39 -16.31
C THR A 2 -25.54 16.69 -16.41
N ILE A 3 -24.67 15.74 -16.03
CA ILE A 3 -23.22 15.86 -16.21
C ILE A 3 -22.94 15.49 -17.66
N THR A 4 -22.74 16.49 -18.49
CA THR A 4 -22.28 16.34 -19.88
C THR A 4 -20.86 15.78 -19.83
N GLY A 5 -20.70 14.53 -20.31
CA GLY A 5 -19.41 13.90 -20.52
C GLY A 5 -18.59 14.70 -21.54
N GLN A 6 -17.50 15.31 -21.06
CA GLN A 6 -16.43 15.75 -21.96
C GLN A 6 -15.72 14.50 -22.48
N ALA A 7 -15.78 14.30 -23.78
CA ALA A 7 -15.02 13.28 -24.49
C ALA A 7 -13.54 13.41 -24.13
N VAL A 8 -12.92 12.31 -23.71
CA VAL A 8 -11.48 12.21 -23.49
C VAL A 8 -10.80 12.51 -24.83
N GLY A 9 -10.21 13.69 -24.94
CA GLY A 9 -9.48 14.11 -26.13
C GLY A 9 -8.33 13.15 -26.41
N SER A 10 -8.08 12.84 -27.67
CA SER A 10 -6.96 12.02 -28.12
C SER A 10 -5.65 12.55 -27.53
N SER A 11 -4.84 11.67 -26.92
CA SER A 11 -3.52 11.99 -26.35
C SER A 11 -2.70 12.78 -27.38
N LYS A 12 -2.26 13.99 -27.02
CA LYS A 12 -1.38 14.83 -27.85
C LYS A 12 0.02 14.25 -27.97
N HIS A 13 0.38 13.25 -27.16
CA HIS A 13 1.70 12.66 -27.08
C HIS A 13 1.67 11.22 -27.59
N THR A 14 2.48 10.92 -28.59
CA THR A 14 2.71 9.56 -29.09
C THR A 14 3.94 8.91 -28.48
N LYS A 15 4.79 9.70 -27.82
CA LYS A 15 6.06 9.26 -27.22
C LYS A 15 6.17 9.74 -25.78
N LEU A 16 6.72 8.89 -24.94
CA LEU A 16 7.07 9.15 -23.54
C LEU A 16 8.59 9.22 -23.44
N GLU A 17 9.14 10.42 -23.22
CA GLU A 17 10.56 10.62 -22.95
C GLU A 17 10.86 10.39 -21.48
N VAL A 18 11.83 9.55 -21.20
CA VAL A 18 12.33 9.26 -19.85
C VAL A 18 13.66 9.98 -19.67
N ARG A 19 13.72 10.91 -18.73
CA ARG A 19 14.92 11.71 -18.45
C ARG A 19 15.41 11.50 -17.03
N SER A 20 16.73 11.42 -16.88
CA SER A 20 17.39 11.32 -15.59
C SER A 20 17.18 12.61 -14.77
N PRO A 21 16.71 12.51 -13.51
CA PRO A 21 16.71 13.67 -12.61
C PRO A 21 18.11 14.05 -12.11
N LEU A 22 19.13 13.20 -12.33
CA LEU A 22 20.51 13.46 -11.90
C LEU A 22 21.20 14.54 -12.74
N ASP A 23 20.92 14.58 -14.05
CA ASP A 23 21.61 15.43 -15.01
C ASP A 23 20.74 15.89 -16.19
N GLY A 24 19.49 15.43 -16.31
CA GLY A 24 18.57 15.76 -17.39
C GLY A 24 18.76 14.92 -18.68
N GLU A 25 19.71 13.96 -18.68
CA GLU A 25 19.97 13.10 -19.83
C GLU A 25 18.70 12.34 -20.27
N LEU A 26 18.47 12.24 -21.58
CA LEU A 26 17.43 11.38 -22.15
C LEU A 26 17.88 9.92 -22.07
N ILE A 27 17.25 9.13 -21.19
CA ILE A 27 17.58 7.72 -20.97
C ILE A 27 16.93 6.84 -22.05
N ALA A 28 15.66 7.11 -22.36
CA ALA A 28 14.88 6.32 -23.31
C ALA A 28 13.65 7.07 -23.82
N THR A 29 13.08 6.54 -24.90
CA THR A 29 11.76 6.96 -25.40
C THR A 29 10.89 5.71 -25.55
N LEU A 30 9.70 5.75 -24.93
CA LEU A 30 8.73 4.66 -24.98
C LEU A 30 7.47 5.10 -25.73
N PRO A 31 6.65 4.16 -26.25
CA PRO A 31 5.36 4.48 -26.82
C PRO A 31 4.38 4.96 -25.72
N VAL A 32 3.41 5.77 -26.11
CA VAL A 32 2.22 6.07 -25.29
C VAL A 32 1.09 5.17 -25.76
N HIS A 33 0.59 4.30 -24.89
CA HIS A 33 -0.49 3.39 -25.21
C HIS A 33 -1.84 4.13 -25.15
N SER A 34 -2.63 3.96 -26.19
CA SER A 34 -3.98 4.47 -26.32
C SER A 34 -4.99 3.69 -25.43
N ALA A 35 -6.22 4.16 -25.36
CA ALA A 35 -7.29 3.43 -24.68
C ALA A 35 -7.58 2.07 -25.36
N GLU A 36 -7.48 1.99 -26.68
CA GLU A 36 -7.64 0.75 -27.45
C GLU A 36 -6.50 -0.25 -27.14
N ASP A 37 -5.25 0.23 -27.04
CA ASP A 37 -4.11 -0.61 -26.65
C ASP A 37 -4.29 -1.18 -25.24
N VAL A 38 -4.78 -0.37 -24.30
CA VAL A 38 -5.09 -0.81 -22.92
C VAL A 38 -6.18 -1.88 -22.93
N GLN A 39 -7.27 -1.67 -23.69
CA GLN A 39 -8.34 -2.66 -23.80
C GLN A 39 -7.84 -3.97 -24.43
N ALA A 40 -7.00 -3.89 -25.46
CA ALA A 40 -6.37 -5.06 -26.07
C ALA A 40 -5.47 -5.81 -25.09
N ALA A 41 -4.70 -5.09 -24.26
CA ALA A 41 -3.89 -5.67 -23.19
C ALA A 41 -4.76 -6.41 -22.16
N VAL A 42 -5.86 -5.79 -21.70
CA VAL A 42 -6.81 -6.41 -20.76
C VAL A 42 -7.43 -7.68 -21.35
N ALA A 43 -7.82 -7.66 -22.64
CA ALA A 43 -8.37 -8.84 -23.31
C ALA A 43 -7.37 -10.00 -23.42
N ARG A 44 -6.08 -9.71 -23.69
CA ARG A 44 -5.01 -10.72 -23.68
C ARG A 44 -4.77 -11.27 -22.27
N ALA A 45 -4.66 -10.37 -21.27
CA ALA A 45 -4.48 -10.76 -19.86
C ALA A 45 -5.63 -11.66 -19.36
N ARG A 46 -6.87 -11.45 -19.83
CA ARG A 46 -8.01 -12.27 -19.43
C ARG A 46 -7.86 -13.73 -19.87
N ARG A 47 -7.36 -13.99 -21.08
CA ARG A 47 -7.06 -15.36 -21.53
C ARG A 47 -5.91 -15.99 -20.71
N ALA A 48 -4.88 -15.20 -20.40
CA ALA A 48 -3.78 -15.68 -19.54
C ALA A 48 -4.25 -15.99 -18.11
N ALA A 49 -5.18 -15.19 -17.57
CA ALA A 49 -5.76 -15.39 -16.24
C ALA A 49 -6.48 -16.75 -16.11
N GLU A 50 -7.16 -17.20 -17.15
CA GLU A 50 -7.82 -18.52 -17.16
C GLU A 50 -6.80 -19.66 -17.02
N VAL A 51 -5.71 -19.58 -17.78
CA VAL A 51 -4.63 -20.58 -17.72
C VAL A 51 -3.92 -20.54 -16.36
N TRP A 52 -3.53 -19.33 -15.92
CA TRP A 52 -2.82 -19.13 -14.65
C TRP A 52 -3.67 -19.53 -13.43
N GLY A 53 -4.95 -19.14 -13.42
CA GLY A 53 -5.88 -19.45 -12.35
C GLY A 53 -6.19 -20.94 -12.21
N ALA A 54 -6.06 -21.71 -13.30
CA ALA A 54 -6.26 -23.17 -13.30
C ALA A 54 -5.06 -23.94 -12.72
N LEU A 55 -3.85 -23.33 -12.67
CA LEU A 55 -2.68 -23.96 -12.06
C LEU A 55 -2.87 -24.19 -10.57
N SER A 56 -2.27 -25.28 -10.07
CA SER A 56 -2.17 -25.51 -8.63
C SER A 56 -1.31 -24.44 -7.94
N PHE A 57 -1.51 -24.25 -6.65
CA PHE A 57 -0.65 -23.36 -5.85
C PHE A 57 0.83 -23.76 -5.90
N LYS A 58 1.12 -25.06 -6.03
CA LYS A 58 2.51 -25.56 -6.14
C LYS A 58 3.17 -25.08 -7.45
N GLU A 59 2.45 -25.17 -8.55
CA GLU A 59 2.94 -24.72 -9.87
C GLU A 59 3.12 -23.21 -9.90
N ARG A 60 2.10 -22.43 -9.47
CA ARG A 60 2.21 -20.98 -9.36
C ARG A 60 3.40 -20.55 -8.49
N ARG A 61 3.57 -21.21 -7.33
CA ARG A 61 4.72 -20.95 -6.45
C ARG A 61 6.05 -21.18 -7.16
N ALA A 62 6.18 -22.27 -7.92
CA ALA A 62 7.41 -22.56 -8.67
C ALA A 62 7.75 -21.42 -9.65
N HIS A 63 6.79 -21.00 -10.45
CA HIS A 63 6.96 -19.89 -11.40
C HIS A 63 7.27 -18.54 -10.72
N LEU A 64 6.63 -18.24 -9.56
CA LEU A 64 6.94 -17.01 -8.81
C LEU A 64 8.36 -17.02 -8.24
N LEU A 65 8.88 -18.19 -7.85
CA LEU A 65 10.25 -18.33 -7.41
C LEU A 65 11.24 -18.28 -8.62
N ASP A 66 10.83 -18.70 -9.81
CA ASP A 66 11.59 -18.48 -11.05
C ASP A 66 11.65 -16.99 -11.40
N TYR A 67 10.52 -16.27 -11.29
CA TYR A 67 10.47 -14.82 -11.44
C TYR A 67 11.42 -14.12 -10.45
N ARG A 68 11.43 -14.54 -9.19
CA ARG A 68 12.39 -14.03 -8.20
C ARG A 68 13.85 -14.26 -8.64
N ARG A 69 14.18 -15.45 -9.18
CA ARG A 69 15.52 -15.76 -9.65
C ARG A 69 15.92 -14.87 -10.83
N GLU A 70 14.99 -14.58 -11.73
CA GLU A 70 15.22 -13.68 -12.85
C GLU A 70 15.49 -12.24 -12.41
N LEU A 71 14.74 -11.73 -11.42
CA LEU A 71 15.00 -10.43 -10.80
C LEU A 71 16.41 -10.36 -10.19
N VAL A 72 16.84 -11.42 -9.50
CA VAL A 72 18.21 -11.50 -8.95
C VAL A 72 19.25 -11.56 -10.07
N ARG A 73 19.01 -12.30 -11.13
CA ARG A 73 19.92 -12.40 -12.28
C ARG A 73 20.15 -11.06 -12.97
N ARG A 74 19.12 -10.20 -13.04
CA ARG A 74 19.18 -8.85 -13.64
C ARG A 74 19.35 -7.74 -12.61
N MET A 75 19.81 -8.05 -11.39
CA MET A 75 19.89 -7.12 -10.28
C MET A 75 20.60 -5.81 -10.62
N ASP A 76 21.81 -5.91 -11.18
CA ASP A 76 22.64 -4.74 -11.50
C ASP A 76 21.97 -3.81 -12.52
N GLU A 77 21.34 -4.39 -13.55
CA GLU A 77 20.57 -3.65 -14.57
C GLU A 77 19.34 -2.96 -13.95
N ILE A 78 18.63 -3.64 -13.07
CA ILE A 78 17.46 -3.11 -12.39
C ILE A 78 17.87 -1.94 -11.47
N VAL A 79 18.89 -2.14 -10.65
CA VAL A 79 19.39 -1.13 -9.70
C VAL A 79 19.91 0.10 -10.43
N ASP A 80 20.71 -0.06 -11.49
CA ASP A 80 21.19 1.06 -12.33
C ASP A 80 20.03 1.82 -12.99
N THR A 81 19.05 1.10 -13.53
CA THR A 81 17.88 1.72 -14.14
C THR A 81 17.08 2.55 -13.14
N VAL A 82 16.81 2.02 -11.95
CA VAL A 82 16.11 2.76 -10.89
C VAL A 82 16.92 3.99 -10.48
N HIS A 83 18.22 3.87 -10.29
CA HIS A 83 19.11 4.99 -9.98
C HIS A 83 19.00 6.10 -11.02
N ARG A 84 19.11 5.76 -12.29
CA ARG A 84 19.12 6.72 -13.40
C ARG A 84 17.78 7.40 -13.63
N GLU A 85 16.65 6.68 -13.58
CA GLU A 85 15.34 7.29 -13.88
C GLU A 85 14.64 7.89 -12.67
N ASN A 86 14.95 7.45 -11.43
CA ASN A 86 14.36 7.96 -10.21
C ASN A 86 15.22 9.04 -9.52
N GLY A 87 16.54 8.89 -9.59
CA GLY A 87 17.50 9.79 -8.93
C GLY A 87 17.93 9.36 -7.53
N LYS A 88 17.41 8.24 -6.99
CA LYS A 88 17.84 7.69 -5.70
C LYS A 88 19.24 7.08 -5.79
N THR A 89 19.90 6.87 -4.66
CA THR A 89 21.23 6.22 -4.62
C THR A 89 21.16 4.76 -5.06
N LEU A 90 22.29 4.19 -5.50
CA LEU A 90 22.38 2.76 -5.79
C LEU A 90 22.05 1.90 -4.54
N GLY A 91 22.41 2.40 -3.34
CA GLY A 91 22.07 1.77 -2.07
C GLY A 91 20.55 1.70 -1.84
N ASP A 92 19.84 2.82 -2.02
CA ASP A 92 18.37 2.87 -1.90
C ASP A 92 17.69 1.96 -2.95
N ALA A 93 18.19 1.96 -4.18
CA ALA A 93 17.66 1.11 -5.25
C ALA A 93 17.88 -0.38 -4.95
N THR A 94 19.04 -0.75 -4.42
CA THR A 94 19.36 -2.13 -4.01
C THR A 94 18.46 -2.56 -2.83
N GLN A 95 18.28 -1.69 -1.84
CA GLN A 95 17.40 -1.95 -0.71
C GLN A 95 15.94 -2.14 -1.16
N GLU A 96 15.48 -1.33 -2.12
CA GLU A 96 14.15 -1.48 -2.70
C GLU A 96 13.95 -2.83 -3.37
N LEU A 97 14.92 -3.30 -4.15
CA LEU A 97 14.88 -4.63 -4.78
C LEU A 97 14.90 -5.75 -3.72
N LEU A 98 15.67 -5.61 -2.65
CA LEU A 98 15.67 -6.58 -1.54
C LEU A 98 14.26 -6.75 -0.94
N LEU A 99 13.55 -5.64 -0.72
CA LEU A 99 12.16 -5.67 -0.23
C LEU A 99 11.24 -6.40 -1.22
N VAL A 100 11.36 -6.13 -2.53
CA VAL A 100 10.61 -6.84 -3.58
C VAL A 100 10.80 -8.35 -3.50
N LEU A 101 12.05 -8.81 -3.42
CA LEU A 101 12.39 -10.24 -3.37
C LEU A 101 11.81 -10.91 -2.12
N ASN A 102 11.82 -10.20 -0.99
CA ASN A 102 11.28 -10.69 0.27
C ASN A 102 9.74 -10.83 0.20
N HIS A 103 9.05 -9.80 -0.27
CA HIS A 103 7.58 -9.81 -0.41
C HIS A 103 7.09 -10.84 -1.45
N LEU A 104 7.76 -10.92 -2.61
CA LEU A 104 7.45 -11.94 -3.63
C LEU A 104 7.60 -13.36 -3.07
N THR A 105 8.67 -13.60 -2.29
CA THR A 105 8.91 -14.88 -1.62
C THR A 105 7.80 -15.21 -0.62
N HIS A 106 7.38 -14.22 0.17
CA HIS A 106 6.30 -14.38 1.15
C HIS A 106 4.98 -14.72 0.45
N ALA A 107 4.56 -13.94 -0.53
CA ALA A 107 3.33 -14.16 -1.27
C ALA A 107 3.28 -15.55 -1.90
N ALA A 108 4.37 -15.98 -2.57
CA ALA A 108 4.50 -17.29 -3.18
C ALA A 108 4.36 -18.45 -2.18
N ASN A 109 4.92 -18.30 -0.98
CA ASN A 109 4.89 -19.34 0.04
C ASN A 109 3.58 -19.37 0.83
N ARG A 110 2.94 -18.21 1.04
CA ARG A 110 1.79 -18.06 1.94
C ARG A 110 0.45 -18.37 1.28
N ALA A 111 0.29 -18.09 -0.02
CA ALA A 111 -0.99 -18.17 -0.72
C ALA A 111 -1.69 -19.54 -0.60
N ALA A 112 -0.95 -20.63 -0.71
CA ALA A 112 -1.51 -21.99 -0.63
C ALA A 112 -2.21 -22.28 0.70
N GLN A 113 -1.62 -21.85 1.81
CA GLN A 113 -2.17 -22.07 3.14
C GLN A 113 -3.37 -21.16 3.40
N LEU A 114 -3.24 -19.88 3.05
CA LEU A 114 -4.25 -18.85 3.32
C LEU A 114 -5.52 -19.08 2.50
N LEU A 115 -5.38 -19.41 1.22
CA LEU A 115 -6.49 -19.53 0.27
C LEU A 115 -7.10 -20.95 0.24
N LYS A 116 -6.66 -21.84 1.14
CA LYS A 116 -7.26 -23.16 1.28
C LYS A 116 -8.73 -23.01 1.69
N PRO A 117 -9.67 -23.71 1.00
CA PRO A 117 -11.06 -23.70 1.41
C PRO A 117 -11.24 -24.16 2.86
N ARG A 118 -12.06 -23.46 3.63
CA ARG A 118 -12.30 -23.76 5.04
C ARG A 118 -13.76 -24.08 5.30
N THR A 119 -14.01 -25.08 6.15
CA THR A 119 -15.34 -25.34 6.69
C THR A 119 -15.65 -24.37 7.80
N VAL A 120 -16.87 -23.88 7.84
CA VAL A 120 -17.38 -22.99 8.88
C VAL A 120 -18.61 -23.63 9.54
N SER A 121 -18.98 -23.15 10.73
CA SER A 121 -20.19 -23.62 11.41
C SER A 121 -21.43 -23.33 10.56
N ALA A 122 -22.31 -24.30 10.44
CA ALA A 122 -23.61 -24.12 9.82
C ALA A 122 -24.67 -23.58 10.82
N GLY A 123 -24.29 -23.30 12.05
CA GLY A 123 -25.19 -22.81 13.09
C GLY A 123 -26.36 -23.79 13.35
N ILE A 124 -27.57 -23.27 13.29
CA ILE A 124 -28.81 -24.05 13.50
C ILE A 124 -29.13 -25.06 12.36
N LEU A 125 -28.46 -24.87 11.19
CA LEU A 125 -28.68 -25.76 10.03
C LEU A 125 -27.69 -26.92 10.05
N ALA A 126 -27.76 -27.77 11.09
CA ALA A 126 -26.80 -28.86 11.32
C ALA A 126 -26.77 -29.91 10.18
N ASN A 127 -27.79 -29.94 9.34
CA ASN A 127 -27.88 -30.80 8.15
C ASN A 127 -27.07 -30.24 6.97
N TYR A 128 -26.54 -28.99 7.08
CA TYR A 128 -25.71 -28.39 6.05
C TYR A 128 -24.22 -28.55 6.33
N LYS A 129 -23.42 -28.67 5.26
CA LYS A 129 -21.98 -28.44 5.27
C LYS A 129 -21.74 -27.06 4.68
N ALA A 130 -21.28 -26.12 5.53
CA ALA A 130 -20.96 -24.77 5.12
C ALA A 130 -19.44 -24.62 4.87
N ARG A 131 -19.06 -24.02 3.74
CA ARG A 131 -17.68 -23.86 3.33
C ARG A 131 -17.46 -22.50 2.70
N VAL A 132 -16.29 -21.91 2.97
CA VAL A 132 -15.79 -20.72 2.30
C VAL A 132 -14.66 -21.14 1.37
N SER A 133 -14.68 -20.66 0.13
CA SER A 133 -13.62 -20.84 -0.85
C SER A 133 -13.22 -19.49 -1.46
N TYR A 134 -11.99 -19.41 -1.96
CA TYR A 134 -11.38 -18.23 -2.52
C TYR A 134 -11.09 -18.45 -4.00
N HIS A 135 -11.44 -17.48 -4.82
CA HIS A 135 -11.26 -17.53 -6.27
C HIS A 135 -10.56 -16.24 -6.74
N PRO A 136 -9.62 -16.30 -7.68
CA PRO A 136 -9.01 -15.09 -8.22
C PRO A 136 -10.09 -14.18 -8.83
N PHE A 137 -9.84 -12.88 -8.84
CA PHE A 137 -10.68 -11.92 -9.55
C PHE A 137 -10.65 -12.17 -11.06
N GLY A 138 -9.46 -12.34 -11.63
CA GLY A 138 -9.20 -12.49 -13.05
C GLY A 138 -8.07 -11.59 -13.52
N VAL A 139 -8.36 -10.36 -13.95
CA VAL A 139 -7.38 -9.37 -14.39
C VAL A 139 -7.32 -8.21 -13.42
N ILE A 140 -6.13 -7.92 -12.94
CA ILE A 140 -5.86 -6.79 -12.04
C ILE A 140 -5.17 -5.68 -12.83
N GLY A 141 -5.75 -4.47 -12.84
CA GLY A 141 -5.08 -3.26 -13.29
C GLY A 141 -4.22 -2.71 -12.16
N VAL A 142 -2.90 -2.58 -12.37
CA VAL A 142 -2.00 -1.99 -11.39
C VAL A 142 -1.46 -0.67 -11.93
N ILE A 143 -1.63 0.43 -11.16
CA ILE A 143 -1.11 1.75 -11.50
C ILE A 143 -0.10 2.13 -10.42
N GLY A 144 1.19 2.15 -10.77
CA GLY A 144 2.30 2.33 -9.84
C GLY A 144 2.78 3.78 -9.74
N PRO A 145 3.39 4.16 -8.61
CA PRO A 145 3.99 5.45 -8.36
C PRO A 145 5.42 5.52 -8.91
N TRP A 146 6.02 6.70 -8.80
CA TRP A 146 7.39 6.94 -9.24
C TRP A 146 8.44 6.81 -8.13
N ASN A 147 8.06 7.00 -6.86
CA ASN A 147 9.02 7.13 -5.75
C ASN A 147 9.65 5.80 -5.30
N TYR A 148 8.89 4.73 -5.33
CA TYR A 148 9.35 3.34 -5.13
C TYR A 148 8.83 2.49 -6.31
N PRO A 149 9.47 2.62 -7.49
CA PRO A 149 8.95 2.08 -8.75
C PRO A 149 9.00 0.55 -8.84
N LEU A 150 9.75 -0.11 -7.96
CA LEU A 150 9.79 -1.57 -7.85
C LEU A 150 8.88 -2.06 -6.72
N HIS A 151 9.15 -1.60 -5.48
CA HIS A 151 8.56 -2.17 -4.27
C HIS A 151 7.04 -1.98 -4.22
N THR A 152 6.58 -0.78 -4.49
CA THR A 152 5.15 -0.47 -4.37
C THR A 152 4.28 -1.23 -5.37
N PRO A 153 4.55 -1.21 -6.69
CA PRO A 153 3.75 -2.01 -7.63
C PRO A 153 3.90 -3.51 -7.39
N MET A 154 5.08 -4.00 -6.97
CA MET A 154 5.28 -5.42 -6.66
C MET A 154 4.52 -5.86 -5.41
N GLY A 155 4.18 -4.95 -4.50
CA GLY A 155 3.23 -5.19 -3.40
C GLY A 155 1.82 -5.57 -3.89
N SER A 156 1.41 -5.14 -5.08
CA SER A 156 0.17 -5.57 -5.73
C SER A 156 0.39 -6.73 -6.70
N ILE A 157 1.40 -6.64 -7.58
CA ILE A 157 1.68 -7.63 -8.65
C ILE A 157 1.97 -9.02 -8.06
N SER A 158 2.88 -9.10 -7.08
CA SER A 158 3.27 -10.39 -6.46
C SER A 158 2.09 -11.08 -5.80
N TYR A 159 1.25 -10.33 -5.09
CA TYR A 159 0.12 -10.85 -4.35
C TYR A 159 -1.05 -11.21 -5.28
N ALA A 160 -1.28 -10.42 -6.33
CA ALA A 160 -2.25 -10.73 -7.38
C ALA A 160 -1.89 -12.03 -8.13
N LEU A 161 -0.62 -12.19 -8.53
CA LEU A 161 -0.12 -13.41 -9.17
C LEU A 161 -0.22 -14.63 -8.25
N ALA A 162 0.17 -14.50 -6.99
CA ALA A 162 0.08 -15.59 -6.01
C ALA A 162 -1.38 -16.04 -5.79
N ALA A 163 -2.31 -15.10 -5.81
CA ALA A 163 -3.75 -15.38 -5.72
C ALA A 163 -4.34 -16.00 -7.00
N GLY A 164 -3.62 -15.98 -8.14
CA GLY A 164 -4.05 -16.62 -9.39
C GLY A 164 -4.59 -15.64 -10.44
N ASN A 165 -4.31 -14.35 -10.34
CA ASN A 165 -4.73 -13.33 -11.30
C ASN A 165 -3.65 -13.04 -12.35
N ALA A 166 -4.06 -12.50 -13.49
CA ALA A 166 -3.19 -11.81 -14.43
C ALA A 166 -3.14 -10.31 -14.13
N VAL A 167 -2.12 -9.61 -14.64
CA VAL A 167 -1.87 -8.20 -14.33
C VAL A 167 -1.66 -7.40 -15.61
N VAL A 168 -2.30 -6.23 -15.70
CA VAL A 168 -1.93 -5.15 -16.61
C VAL A 168 -1.35 -4.00 -15.79
N PHE A 169 -0.07 -3.73 -15.98
CA PHE A 169 0.69 -2.78 -15.19
C PHE A 169 0.97 -1.49 -15.95
N LYS A 170 0.59 -0.36 -15.37
CA LYS A 170 0.98 0.97 -15.80
C LYS A 170 1.91 1.59 -14.75
N PRO A 171 3.22 1.63 -14.97
CA PRO A 171 4.15 2.38 -14.13
C PRO A 171 3.92 3.89 -14.27
N SER A 172 4.51 4.67 -13.36
CA SER A 172 4.56 6.12 -13.55
C SER A 172 5.31 6.49 -14.83
N GLU A 173 4.91 7.59 -15.44
CA GLU A 173 5.61 8.20 -16.58
C GLU A 173 7.04 8.64 -16.26
N LEU A 174 7.36 8.82 -14.98
CA LEU A 174 8.68 9.23 -14.52
C LEU A 174 9.65 8.06 -14.38
N THR A 175 9.12 6.85 -14.14
CA THR A 175 9.92 5.65 -13.88
C THR A 175 9.40 4.42 -14.64
N PRO A 176 9.14 4.56 -15.96
CA PRO A 176 8.54 3.47 -16.72
C PRO A 176 9.51 2.34 -17.04
N LEU A 177 10.84 2.59 -17.06
CA LEU A 177 11.84 1.58 -17.37
C LEU A 177 11.97 0.56 -16.24
N SER A 178 11.92 0.97 -14.99
CA SER A 178 11.84 0.05 -13.84
C SER A 178 10.64 -0.89 -13.98
N GLY A 179 9.48 -0.33 -14.33
CA GLY A 179 8.27 -1.13 -14.58
C GLY A 179 8.41 -2.08 -15.76
N LYS A 180 9.07 -1.65 -16.82
CA LYS A 180 9.37 -2.48 -18.01
C LYS A 180 10.24 -3.68 -17.63
N LEU A 181 11.30 -3.46 -16.83
CA LEU A 181 12.18 -4.54 -16.36
C LEU A 181 11.45 -5.55 -15.49
N LEU A 182 10.56 -5.11 -14.59
CA LEU A 182 9.72 -6.03 -13.82
C LEU A 182 8.88 -6.95 -14.72
N VAL A 183 8.24 -6.37 -15.75
CA VAL A 183 7.41 -7.15 -16.68
C VAL A 183 8.27 -8.09 -17.54
N GLU A 184 9.41 -7.65 -18.05
CA GLU A 184 10.34 -8.49 -18.82
C GLU A 184 10.84 -9.68 -18.00
N CYS A 185 11.21 -9.47 -16.73
CA CYS A 185 11.62 -10.55 -15.83
C CYS A 185 10.48 -11.56 -15.61
N ALA A 186 9.23 -11.08 -15.47
CA ALA A 186 8.08 -11.97 -15.33
C ALA A 186 7.85 -12.79 -16.60
N GLN A 187 7.93 -12.17 -17.78
CA GLN A 187 7.77 -12.83 -19.08
C GLN A 187 8.87 -13.85 -19.38
N ALA A 188 10.11 -13.57 -18.95
CA ALA A 188 11.23 -14.50 -19.12
C ALA A 188 11.10 -15.74 -18.20
N ALA A 189 10.52 -15.57 -17.02
CA ALA A 189 10.45 -16.61 -15.98
C ALA A 189 9.17 -17.45 -16.02
N ILE A 190 8.05 -16.88 -16.49
CA ILE A 190 6.74 -17.52 -16.44
C ILE A 190 6.29 -17.85 -17.87
N PRO A 191 6.19 -19.13 -18.25
CA PRO A 191 5.90 -19.54 -19.63
C PRO A 191 4.41 -19.43 -20.00
N ILE A 192 3.75 -18.37 -19.55
CA ILE A 192 2.36 -18.05 -19.89
C ILE A 192 2.36 -16.65 -20.50
N PRO A 193 2.23 -16.56 -21.84
CA PRO A 193 2.19 -15.27 -22.52
C PRO A 193 1.09 -14.36 -21.97
N ASP A 194 1.34 -13.07 -21.98
CA ASP A 194 0.37 -12.04 -21.60
C ASP A 194 -0.11 -12.07 -20.13
N LEU A 195 0.54 -12.87 -19.25
CA LEU A 195 0.17 -12.94 -17.84
C LEU A 195 0.44 -11.62 -17.10
N VAL A 196 1.58 -10.99 -17.37
CA VAL A 196 1.95 -9.67 -16.87
C VAL A 196 2.26 -8.79 -18.07
N GLN A 197 1.47 -7.74 -18.25
CA GLN A 197 1.60 -6.84 -19.39
C GLN A 197 1.92 -5.43 -18.94
N LEU A 198 2.71 -4.73 -19.74
CA LEU A 198 3.06 -3.34 -19.57
C LEU A 198 2.20 -2.45 -20.47
N VAL A 199 1.67 -1.37 -19.93
CA VAL A 199 1.15 -0.22 -20.68
C VAL A 199 1.85 1.04 -20.20
N THR A 200 2.42 1.82 -21.10
CA THR A 200 3.17 3.06 -20.81
C THR A 200 2.41 4.27 -21.32
N GLY A 201 2.55 5.39 -20.65
CA GLY A 201 1.90 6.64 -21.00
C GLY A 201 1.63 7.52 -19.78
N TYR A 202 0.95 8.60 -20.00
CA TYR A 202 0.63 9.63 -19.01
C TYR A 202 -0.68 9.34 -18.26
N GLY A 203 -1.30 10.38 -17.71
CA GLY A 203 -2.54 10.28 -16.96
C GLY A 203 -3.71 9.69 -17.75
N GLU A 204 -3.77 9.93 -19.06
CA GLU A 204 -4.81 9.41 -19.96
C GLU A 204 -4.76 7.88 -20.06
N THR A 205 -3.55 7.30 -20.19
CA THR A 205 -3.37 5.85 -20.19
C THR A 205 -3.75 5.24 -18.83
N GLY A 206 -3.46 5.95 -17.73
CA GLY A 206 -3.90 5.54 -16.39
C GLY A 206 -5.43 5.58 -16.23
N ALA A 207 -6.08 6.62 -16.75
CA ALA A 207 -7.53 6.74 -16.76
C ALA A 207 -8.17 5.62 -17.63
N ALA A 208 -7.58 5.34 -18.80
CA ALA A 208 -8.02 4.25 -19.67
C ALA A 208 -7.95 2.89 -18.96
N LEU A 209 -6.89 2.62 -18.17
CA LEU A 209 -6.78 1.38 -17.39
C LEU A 209 -7.79 1.33 -16.23
N ALA A 210 -8.02 2.46 -15.55
CA ALA A 210 -9.00 2.54 -14.47
C ALA A 210 -10.45 2.36 -14.95
N SER A 211 -10.76 2.82 -16.19
CA SER A 211 -12.06 2.64 -16.83
C SER A 211 -12.18 1.35 -17.64
N ALA A 212 -11.09 0.59 -17.81
CA ALA A 212 -11.12 -0.68 -18.52
C ALA A 212 -11.91 -1.74 -17.73
N LYS A 213 -12.38 -2.78 -18.43
CA LYS A 213 -13.07 -3.93 -17.80
C LYS A 213 -12.07 -4.88 -17.12
N VAL A 214 -11.27 -4.34 -16.21
CA VAL A 214 -10.48 -5.16 -15.27
C VAL A 214 -11.36 -5.55 -14.07
N ASP A 215 -10.96 -6.59 -13.36
CA ASP A 215 -11.77 -7.13 -12.26
C ASP A 215 -11.42 -6.48 -10.91
N LYS A 216 -10.30 -5.78 -10.81
CA LYS A 216 -9.91 -4.89 -9.70
C LYS A 216 -8.83 -3.92 -10.18
N VAL A 217 -8.81 -2.72 -9.59
CA VAL A 217 -7.72 -1.74 -9.78
C VAL A 217 -6.96 -1.59 -8.47
N ALA A 218 -5.63 -1.72 -8.51
CA ALA A 218 -4.73 -1.36 -7.43
C ALA A 218 -3.97 -0.10 -7.84
N PHE A 219 -4.14 0.97 -7.10
CA PHE A 219 -3.53 2.27 -7.37
C PHE A 219 -2.70 2.74 -6.18
N THR A 220 -1.49 3.20 -6.46
CA THR A 220 -0.66 3.93 -5.49
C THR A 220 -0.28 5.28 -6.06
N GLY A 221 -0.52 6.33 -5.27
CA GLY A 221 -0.21 7.71 -5.68
C GLY A 221 -0.87 8.75 -4.77
N SER A 222 -1.10 9.97 -5.30
CA SER A 222 -1.69 11.05 -4.50
C SER A 222 -3.19 10.88 -4.28
N ALA A 223 -3.72 11.38 -3.15
CA ALA A 223 -5.14 11.34 -2.82
C ALA A 223 -6.04 11.98 -3.90
N PRO A 224 -5.71 13.13 -4.51
CA PRO A 224 -6.51 13.68 -5.62
C PRO A 224 -6.57 12.75 -6.83
N THR A 225 -5.50 12.05 -7.17
CA THR A 225 -5.49 11.08 -8.27
C THR A 225 -6.25 9.81 -7.90
N GLY A 226 -6.13 9.33 -6.66
CA GLY A 226 -6.89 8.19 -6.15
C GLY A 226 -8.41 8.40 -6.26
N ARG A 227 -8.91 9.60 -5.93
CA ARG A 227 -10.32 9.95 -6.13
C ARG A 227 -10.77 9.85 -7.60
N ARG A 228 -9.92 10.27 -8.56
CA ARG A 228 -10.21 10.15 -10.01
C ARG A 228 -10.21 8.69 -10.46
N VAL A 229 -9.25 7.89 -10.00
CA VAL A 229 -9.20 6.45 -10.29
C VAL A 229 -10.44 5.74 -9.75
N MET A 230 -10.85 6.05 -8.52
CA MET A 230 -12.06 5.48 -7.91
C MET A 230 -13.32 5.87 -8.70
N ALA A 231 -13.42 7.13 -9.13
CA ALA A 231 -14.56 7.60 -9.95
C ALA A 231 -14.62 6.88 -11.30
N ALA A 232 -13.47 6.70 -11.97
CA ALA A 232 -13.41 5.97 -13.25
C ALA A 232 -13.75 4.48 -13.08
N ALA A 233 -13.27 3.83 -12.03
CA ALA A 233 -13.57 2.43 -11.75
C ALA A 233 -15.05 2.19 -11.38
N ALA A 234 -15.71 3.19 -10.78
CA ALA A 234 -17.11 3.10 -10.38
C ALA A 234 -18.07 2.91 -11.56
N GLU A 235 -17.72 3.38 -12.76
CA GLU A 235 -18.54 3.21 -13.97
C GLU A 235 -18.76 1.72 -14.32
N ASN A 236 -17.81 0.86 -13.96
CA ASN A 236 -17.89 -0.58 -14.19
C ASN A 236 -18.12 -1.38 -12.89
N LEU A 237 -18.37 -0.72 -11.75
CA LEU A 237 -18.41 -1.32 -10.41
C LEU A 237 -17.13 -2.11 -10.08
N THR A 238 -16.00 -1.68 -10.64
CA THR A 238 -14.69 -2.32 -10.41
C THR A 238 -14.20 -1.96 -9.01
N PRO A 239 -13.94 -2.93 -8.12
CA PRO A 239 -13.38 -2.66 -6.81
C PRO A 239 -11.98 -2.07 -6.92
N VAL A 240 -11.64 -1.16 -6.01
CA VAL A 240 -10.33 -0.51 -5.97
C VAL A 240 -9.61 -0.80 -4.66
N LEU A 241 -8.28 -0.84 -4.74
CA LEU A 241 -7.35 -0.76 -3.63
C LEU A 241 -6.59 0.55 -3.82
N LEU A 242 -6.60 1.43 -2.81
CA LEU A 242 -5.98 2.75 -2.87
C LEU A 242 -4.92 2.88 -1.78
N GLU A 243 -3.66 2.99 -2.19
CA GLU A 243 -2.53 3.35 -1.35
C GLU A 243 -2.12 4.78 -1.68
N LEU A 244 -2.39 5.70 -0.77
CA LEU A 244 -2.29 7.13 -1.04
C LEU A 244 -1.20 7.78 -0.16
N GLY A 245 -1.19 9.12 -0.14
CA GLY A 245 -0.22 9.88 0.63
C GLY A 245 -0.31 9.66 2.14
N GLY A 246 0.65 10.19 2.86
CA GLY A 246 0.71 10.15 4.31
C GLY A 246 1.23 11.45 4.92
N LYS A 247 1.10 11.57 6.24
CA LYS A 247 1.72 12.61 7.06
C LYS A 247 2.27 11.96 8.33
N GLY A 248 3.26 11.07 8.12
CA GLY A 248 3.82 10.22 9.16
C GLY A 248 4.26 10.98 10.39
N ALA A 249 3.81 10.55 11.57
CA ALA A 249 4.16 11.14 12.85
C ALA A 249 5.10 10.20 13.63
N ALA A 250 6.15 10.77 14.24
CA ALA A 250 6.97 10.09 15.23
C ALA A 250 6.76 10.76 16.60
N ILE A 251 6.53 9.94 17.64
CA ILE A 251 6.41 10.38 19.03
C ILE A 251 7.64 9.94 19.78
N VAL A 252 8.31 10.88 20.45
CA VAL A 252 9.47 10.63 21.31
C VAL A 252 9.06 10.89 22.76
N ALA A 253 8.89 9.81 23.52
CA ALA A 253 8.53 9.87 24.94
C ALA A 253 9.74 10.28 25.82
N ALA A 254 9.48 10.72 27.04
CA ALA A 254 10.52 11.17 27.96
C ALA A 254 11.51 10.06 28.37
N ASP A 255 11.12 8.80 28.29
CA ASP A 255 11.93 7.63 28.61
C ASP A 255 12.63 7.02 27.38
N ALA A 256 12.47 7.61 26.19
CA ALA A 256 13.04 7.07 24.96
C ALA A 256 14.56 6.99 24.97
N ASP A 257 15.11 6.02 24.25
CA ASP A 257 16.51 6.04 23.85
C ASP A 257 16.70 7.08 22.74
N LEU A 258 17.22 8.25 23.11
CA LEU A 258 17.33 9.41 22.20
C LEU A 258 18.30 9.17 21.05
N ASP A 259 19.35 8.36 21.22
CA ASP A 259 20.28 8.05 20.15
C ASP A 259 19.62 7.20 19.07
N ARG A 260 18.91 6.17 19.49
CA ARG A 260 18.12 5.32 18.61
C ARG A 260 16.99 6.10 17.94
N ALA A 261 16.25 6.91 18.70
CA ALA A 261 15.16 7.72 18.20
C ALA A 261 15.64 8.72 17.14
N ALA A 262 16.69 9.51 17.41
CA ALA A 262 17.24 10.48 16.48
C ALA A 262 17.76 9.81 15.19
N THR A 263 18.48 8.69 15.30
CA THR A 263 18.97 7.93 14.15
C THR A 263 17.81 7.44 13.28
N SER A 264 16.77 6.87 13.89
CA SER A 264 15.61 6.34 13.17
C SER A 264 14.79 7.45 12.53
N VAL A 265 14.54 8.55 13.25
CA VAL A 265 13.76 9.69 12.76
C VAL A 265 14.46 10.37 11.58
N VAL A 266 15.78 10.58 11.66
CA VAL A 266 16.56 11.16 10.57
C VAL A 266 16.49 10.26 9.32
N PHE A 267 16.67 8.95 9.48
CA PHE A 267 16.49 8.00 8.38
C PHE A 267 15.08 8.05 7.81
N GLY A 268 14.05 7.98 8.66
CA GLY A 268 12.64 7.98 8.22
C GLY A 268 12.21 9.26 7.52
N ALA A 269 12.81 10.41 7.87
CA ALA A 269 12.52 11.68 7.22
C ALA A 269 13.27 11.90 5.91
N LEU A 270 14.46 11.30 5.75
CA LEU A 270 15.38 11.65 4.67
C LEU A 270 15.66 10.51 3.68
N MET A 271 15.23 9.27 3.96
CA MET A 271 15.33 8.17 3.00
C MET A 271 14.68 8.56 1.67
N ASN A 272 15.36 8.26 0.55
CA ASN A 272 14.92 8.65 -0.78
C ASN A 272 14.61 10.16 -0.92
N ALA A 273 15.39 11.02 -0.28
CA ALA A 273 15.18 12.49 -0.22
C ALA A 273 13.80 12.86 0.39
N GLY A 274 13.27 12.10 1.32
CA GLY A 274 11.94 12.30 1.92
C GLY A 274 10.76 11.95 1.00
N GLN A 275 11.02 11.37 -0.16
CA GLN A 275 10.02 11.01 -1.16
C GLN A 275 9.38 9.64 -0.87
N ALA A 276 8.84 9.47 0.34
CA ALA A 276 8.18 8.25 0.78
C ALA A 276 6.82 8.56 1.42
N CYS A 277 5.78 7.80 1.06
CA CYS A 277 4.44 7.96 1.64
C CYS A 277 4.41 7.69 3.15
N ILE A 278 5.39 6.91 3.65
CA ILE A 278 5.59 6.57 5.06
C ILE A 278 6.74 7.37 5.71
N ALA A 279 7.21 8.45 5.06
CA ALA A 279 8.24 9.31 5.64
C ALA A 279 7.80 9.87 6.99
N THR A 280 8.79 10.06 7.89
CA THR A 280 8.57 10.80 9.14
C THR A 280 8.49 12.29 8.80
N GLU A 281 7.27 12.79 8.66
CA GLU A 281 7.01 14.17 8.25
C GLU A 281 6.60 15.10 9.41
N ARG A 282 6.44 14.54 10.63
CA ARG A 282 6.17 15.29 11.86
C ARG A 282 6.80 14.55 13.04
N VAL A 283 7.50 15.28 13.90
CA VAL A 283 8.06 14.72 15.13
C VAL A 283 7.50 15.47 16.32
N PHE A 284 6.93 14.75 17.28
CA PHE A 284 6.42 15.27 18.55
C PHE A 284 7.31 14.76 19.67
N VAL A 285 8.01 15.67 20.35
CA VAL A 285 8.98 15.33 21.40
C VAL A 285 8.51 15.91 22.72
N VAL A 286 8.45 15.05 23.75
CA VAL A 286 8.10 15.50 25.12
C VAL A 286 9.16 16.49 25.62
N ASP A 287 8.70 17.59 26.24
CA ASP A 287 9.51 18.75 26.66
C ASP A 287 10.78 18.34 27.43
N ALA A 288 10.66 17.40 28.35
CA ALA A 288 11.77 16.95 29.20
C ALA A 288 13.01 16.46 28.43
N VAL A 289 12.85 16.03 27.18
CA VAL A 289 13.94 15.48 26.35
C VAL A 289 14.11 16.22 25.02
N TYR A 290 13.35 17.30 24.81
CA TYR A 290 13.28 18.00 23.54
C TYR A 290 14.65 18.51 23.06
N ASP A 291 15.33 19.33 23.86
CA ASP A 291 16.58 19.98 23.46
C ASP A 291 17.67 18.92 23.19
N ALA A 292 17.80 17.93 24.08
CA ALA A 292 18.76 16.84 23.89
C ALA A 292 18.46 16.00 22.65
N PHE A 293 17.19 15.81 22.28
CA PHE A 293 16.81 15.11 21.06
C PHE A 293 17.13 15.93 19.81
N VAL A 294 16.80 17.24 19.82
CA VAL A 294 17.09 18.17 18.71
C VAL A 294 18.58 18.23 18.43
N ASP A 295 19.42 18.34 19.47
CA ASP A 295 20.89 18.35 19.32
C ASP A 295 21.39 17.09 18.61
N LYS A 296 20.87 15.92 19.02
CA LYS A 296 21.22 14.65 18.39
C LYS A 296 20.77 14.55 16.92
N VAL A 297 19.60 15.12 16.60
CA VAL A 297 19.13 15.19 15.20
C VAL A 297 20.04 16.10 14.38
N ILE A 298 20.39 17.29 14.89
CA ILE A 298 21.29 18.23 14.21
C ILE A 298 22.65 17.58 13.89
N GLU A 299 23.24 16.90 14.87
CA GLU A 299 24.51 16.18 14.69
C GLU A 299 24.43 15.18 13.53
N ARG A 300 23.38 14.33 13.51
CA ARG A 300 23.22 13.30 12.50
C ARG A 300 22.91 13.86 11.12
N VAL A 301 22.07 14.86 11.05
CA VAL A 301 21.69 15.48 9.77
C VAL A 301 22.89 16.20 9.13
N ARG A 302 23.74 16.87 9.92
CA ARG A 302 24.96 17.51 9.42
C ARG A 302 26.01 16.55 8.89
N ALA A 303 25.98 15.29 9.33
CA ALA A 303 26.87 14.23 8.83
C ALA A 303 26.42 13.66 7.47
N LEU A 304 25.21 13.96 7.00
CA LEU A 304 24.67 13.43 5.74
C LEU A 304 25.29 14.15 4.53
N ARG A 305 25.43 13.38 3.47
CA ARG A 305 25.89 13.86 2.15
C ARG A 305 24.77 13.62 1.13
N VAL A 306 24.43 14.67 0.42
CA VAL A 306 23.48 14.64 -0.69
C VAL A 306 24.25 14.64 -1.99
N GLY A 307 23.93 13.77 -2.93
CA GLY A 307 24.66 13.70 -4.18
C GLY A 307 24.26 12.51 -5.06
N ARG A 308 25.05 12.32 -6.12
CA ARG A 308 24.86 11.23 -7.08
C ARG A 308 25.95 10.14 -7.00
N ASP A 309 26.99 10.38 -6.22
CA ASP A 309 28.12 9.46 -6.05
C ASP A 309 27.80 8.34 -5.06
N GLU A 310 28.66 7.32 -5.02
CA GLU A 310 28.52 6.15 -4.17
C GLU A 310 28.59 6.43 -2.66
N HIS A 311 29.04 7.63 -2.28
CA HIS A 311 29.12 8.05 -0.89
C HIS A 311 27.93 8.91 -0.44
N ALA A 312 26.99 9.21 -1.33
CA ALA A 312 25.79 9.96 -0.99
C ALA A 312 24.83 9.11 -0.15
N HIS A 313 24.26 9.73 0.89
CA HIS A 313 23.27 9.08 1.74
C HIS A 313 21.87 9.07 1.11
N TYR A 314 21.56 10.10 0.31
CA TYR A 314 20.40 10.13 -0.56
C TYR A 314 20.66 10.99 -1.81
N GLY A 315 19.84 10.77 -2.84
CA GLY A 315 20.03 11.32 -4.18
C GLY A 315 19.19 12.55 -4.48
N ALA A 316 18.88 12.72 -5.77
CA ALA A 316 18.10 13.83 -6.28
C ALA A 316 16.59 13.65 -5.98
N MET A 317 15.87 14.76 -5.92
CA MET A 317 14.42 14.75 -6.03
C MET A 317 14.00 14.51 -7.48
N THR A 318 13.07 13.60 -7.69
CA THR A 318 12.67 13.13 -9.02
C THR A 318 11.89 14.21 -9.80
N MET A 319 11.02 14.96 -9.11
CA MET A 319 10.11 15.93 -9.75
C MET A 319 10.44 17.37 -9.38
N GLU A 320 10.60 18.24 -10.38
CA GLU A 320 10.83 19.65 -10.17
C GLU A 320 9.67 20.36 -9.45
N ARG A 321 8.44 20.08 -9.86
CA ARG A 321 7.24 20.62 -9.19
C ARG A 321 7.18 20.23 -7.70
N GLN A 322 7.74 19.09 -7.31
CA GLN A 322 7.78 18.67 -5.91
C GLN A 322 8.79 19.50 -5.12
N ILE A 323 9.90 19.89 -5.72
CA ILE A 323 10.90 20.79 -5.12
C ILE A 323 10.27 22.14 -4.79
N GLU A 324 9.47 22.68 -5.72
CA GLU A 324 8.74 23.94 -5.52
C GLU A 324 7.78 23.85 -4.33
N ARG A 325 7.04 22.75 -4.22
CA ARG A 325 6.13 22.50 -3.08
C ARG A 325 6.90 22.44 -1.75
N VAL A 326 8.03 21.72 -1.72
CA VAL A 326 8.88 21.64 -0.53
C VAL A 326 9.39 23.02 -0.13
N ARG A 327 9.83 23.82 -1.12
CA ARG A 327 10.26 25.19 -0.90
C ARG A 327 9.15 26.07 -0.34
N GLU A 328 7.94 25.97 -0.89
CA GLU A 328 6.75 26.67 -0.39
C GLU A 328 6.46 26.34 1.08
N HIS A 329 6.49 25.05 1.46
CA HIS A 329 6.25 24.64 2.84
C HIS A 329 7.32 25.17 3.81
N VAL A 330 8.60 25.16 3.39
CA VAL A 330 9.69 25.71 4.21
C VAL A 330 9.56 27.23 4.34
N THR A 331 9.23 27.94 3.26
CA THR A 331 9.03 29.40 3.26
C THR A 331 7.92 29.79 4.22
N GLU A 332 6.73 29.17 4.08
CA GLU A 332 5.58 29.45 4.93
C GLU A 332 5.87 29.18 6.41
N ALA A 333 6.58 28.11 6.71
CA ALA A 333 6.95 27.78 8.08
C ALA A 333 7.88 28.83 8.70
N LEU A 334 8.90 29.29 7.94
CA LEU A 334 9.83 30.33 8.40
C LEU A 334 9.13 31.69 8.58
N GLU A 335 8.26 32.08 7.65
CA GLU A 335 7.44 33.28 7.76
C GLU A 335 6.46 33.21 8.94
N GLY A 336 5.98 32.00 9.26
CA GLY A 336 5.12 31.71 10.39
C GLY A 336 5.85 31.66 11.76
N GLY A 337 7.17 31.87 11.79
CA GLY A 337 7.97 31.94 13.02
C GLY A 337 8.74 30.65 13.36
N ALA A 338 8.67 29.61 12.54
CA ALA A 338 9.55 28.45 12.67
C ALA A 338 11.01 28.84 12.42
N ARG A 339 11.93 28.09 13.00
CA ARG A 339 13.37 28.33 12.87
C ARG A 339 14.07 27.13 12.26
N ALA A 340 14.83 27.33 11.18
CA ALA A 340 15.67 26.30 10.61
C ALA A 340 16.97 26.16 11.44
N VAL A 341 17.16 24.99 12.06
CA VAL A 341 18.39 24.68 12.82
C VAL A 341 19.43 23.94 11.98
N VAL A 342 18.98 23.35 10.86
CA VAL A 342 19.83 22.86 9.77
C VAL A 342 19.18 23.25 8.45
N GLY A 343 19.99 23.71 7.49
CA GLY A 343 19.52 24.11 6.17
C GLY A 343 18.64 25.35 6.19
N GLY A 344 17.63 25.35 5.32
CA GLY A 344 16.70 26.47 5.09
C GLY A 344 16.50 26.73 3.61
N LEU A 345 16.15 27.97 3.22
CA LEU A 345 15.94 28.32 1.81
C LEU A 345 17.20 28.15 0.94
N GLY A 346 18.38 28.21 1.53
CA GLY A 346 19.66 27.94 0.85
C GLY A 346 19.93 26.47 0.54
N SER A 347 19.11 25.55 1.05
CA SER A 347 19.25 24.09 0.83
C SER A 347 18.85 23.65 -0.59
N PHE A 348 18.15 24.48 -1.35
CA PHE A 348 17.59 24.13 -2.65
C PHE A 348 18.60 24.37 -3.78
N LYS A 349 19.41 23.35 -4.10
CA LYS A 349 20.45 23.36 -5.14
C LYS A 349 20.01 22.53 -6.35
N GLY A 350 19.07 23.06 -7.13
CA GLY A 350 18.45 22.31 -8.22
C GLY A 350 17.70 21.09 -7.68
N ARG A 351 17.96 19.90 -8.22
CA ARG A 351 17.29 18.65 -7.81
C ARG A 351 17.91 18.02 -6.56
N PHE A 352 19.10 18.45 -6.13
CA PHE A 352 19.76 17.98 -4.91
C PHE A 352 19.41 18.95 -3.77
N VAL A 353 18.34 18.63 -3.05
CA VAL A 353 17.87 19.43 -1.91
C VAL A 353 18.54 18.93 -0.64
N GLU A 354 19.34 19.80 0.01
CA GLU A 354 19.94 19.50 1.30
C GLU A 354 18.88 19.44 2.40
N PRO A 355 19.12 18.69 3.50
CA PRO A 355 18.13 18.52 4.57
C PRO A 355 17.76 19.86 5.22
N VAL A 356 16.49 19.99 5.57
CA VAL A 356 15.99 21.12 6.37
C VAL A 356 15.38 20.58 7.66
N VAL A 357 15.91 21.02 8.82
CA VAL A 357 15.34 20.72 10.13
C VAL A 357 14.71 21.98 10.70
N LEU A 358 13.40 21.91 10.98
CA LEU A 358 12.61 23.02 11.51
C LEU A 358 12.22 22.75 12.96
N VAL A 359 12.41 23.75 13.80
CA VAL A 359 11.92 23.80 15.19
C VAL A 359 10.95 24.98 15.36
N ASP A 360 10.31 25.07 16.51
CA ASP A 360 9.32 26.10 16.82
C ASP A 360 8.14 26.11 15.82
N VAL A 361 7.83 24.92 15.27
CA VAL A 361 6.72 24.72 14.33
C VAL A 361 5.40 24.64 15.09
N THR A 362 4.34 25.22 14.51
CA THR A 362 2.98 25.16 15.06
C THR A 362 2.12 24.17 14.29
N PRO A 363 1.08 23.59 14.91
CA PRO A 363 0.19 22.61 14.26
C PRO A 363 -0.55 23.15 13.03
N THR A 364 -0.61 24.47 12.84
CA THR A 364 -1.32 25.11 11.72
C THR A 364 -0.48 25.29 10.46
N MET A 365 0.85 25.21 10.57
CA MET A 365 1.77 25.35 9.44
C MET A 365 1.56 24.22 8.42
N LYS A 366 1.72 24.55 7.12
CA LYS A 366 1.59 23.56 6.04
C LYS A 366 2.51 22.35 6.25
N VAL A 367 3.76 22.61 6.67
CA VAL A 367 4.74 21.55 6.98
C VAL A 367 4.29 20.57 8.07
N MET A 368 3.25 20.90 8.85
CA MET A 368 2.66 20.03 9.87
C MET A 368 1.33 19.40 9.44
N ARG A 369 0.67 19.93 8.41
CA ARG A 369 -0.66 19.49 7.98
C ARG A 369 -0.69 18.80 6.63
N GLU A 370 0.06 19.31 5.66
CA GLU A 370 0.09 18.82 4.28
C GLU A 370 1.29 17.89 4.07
N GLU A 371 1.13 16.89 3.21
CA GLU A 371 2.22 16.02 2.80
C GLU A 371 3.31 16.83 2.08
N THR A 372 4.52 16.89 2.66
CA THR A 372 5.66 17.64 2.12
C THR A 372 6.39 16.86 1.04
N PHE A 373 6.58 15.54 1.25
CA PHE A 373 7.21 14.63 0.31
C PHE A 373 8.59 15.09 -0.17
N GLY A 374 9.43 15.50 0.78
CA GLY A 374 10.77 16.03 0.55
C GLY A 374 11.59 16.06 1.83
N PRO A 375 12.91 16.43 1.78
CA PRO A 375 13.85 16.26 2.87
C PRO A 375 13.69 17.37 3.94
N VAL A 376 12.51 17.44 4.56
CA VAL A 376 12.17 18.41 5.61
C VAL A 376 11.71 17.68 6.86
N LEU A 377 12.31 18.00 7.99
CA LEU A 377 12.03 17.40 9.28
C LEU A 377 11.55 18.46 10.29
N PRO A 378 10.25 18.67 10.45
CA PRO A 378 9.72 19.55 11.49
C PRO A 378 9.61 18.80 12.82
N ILE A 379 10.08 19.45 13.90
CA ILE A 379 10.12 18.92 15.27
C ILE A 379 9.33 19.86 16.18
N ALA A 380 8.24 19.36 16.71
CA ALA A 380 7.38 20.08 17.65
C ALA A 380 7.61 19.60 19.09
N LYS A 381 7.69 20.55 20.01
CA LYS A 381 7.69 20.30 21.45
C LYS A 381 6.27 20.06 21.92
N VAL A 382 6.07 19.09 22.81
CA VAL A 382 4.78 18.78 23.45
C VAL A 382 4.93 18.59 24.95
N ALA A 383 3.88 18.90 25.70
CA ALA A 383 3.91 18.78 27.16
C ALA A 383 3.85 17.31 27.62
N SER A 384 3.19 16.44 26.85
CA SER A 384 3.00 15.04 27.21
C SER A 384 2.86 14.14 25.99
N VAL A 385 2.97 12.82 26.21
CA VAL A 385 2.69 11.80 25.18
C VAL A 385 1.23 11.83 24.74
N ASP A 386 0.29 12.11 25.63
CA ASP A 386 -1.14 12.22 25.29
C ASP A 386 -1.39 13.39 24.32
N GLU A 387 -0.70 14.50 24.52
CA GLU A 387 -0.73 15.61 23.57
C GLU A 387 -0.15 15.21 22.23
N ALA A 388 0.98 14.49 22.22
CA ALA A 388 1.59 13.98 21.01
C ALA A 388 0.63 13.06 20.23
N VAL A 389 -0.06 12.15 20.90
CA VAL A 389 -1.08 11.27 20.32
C VAL A 389 -2.23 12.09 19.72
N ARG A 390 -2.76 13.07 20.47
CA ARG A 390 -3.82 13.95 19.99
C ARG A 390 -3.42 14.70 18.72
N LEU A 391 -2.24 15.31 18.71
CA LEU A 391 -1.71 16.06 17.55
C LEU A 391 -1.36 15.13 16.37
N SER A 392 -0.87 13.93 16.63
CA SER A 392 -0.64 12.92 15.60
C SER A 392 -1.94 12.55 14.88
N ASN A 393 -3.02 12.39 15.64
CA ASN A 393 -4.35 12.02 15.15
C ASN A 393 -5.12 13.19 14.52
N ASP A 394 -4.69 14.45 14.74
CA ASP A 394 -5.25 15.64 14.06
C ASP A 394 -4.69 15.77 12.64
N SER A 395 -5.06 14.80 11.82
CA SER A 395 -4.65 14.71 10.41
C SER A 395 -5.74 14.00 9.62
N SER A 396 -5.96 14.41 8.37
CA SER A 396 -6.79 13.67 7.42
C SER A 396 -6.12 12.38 6.93
N PHE A 397 -4.78 12.30 7.03
CA PHE A 397 -3.98 11.13 6.71
C PHE A 397 -3.87 10.16 7.89
N GLY A 398 -3.61 8.89 7.57
CA GLY A 398 -3.40 7.85 8.57
C GLY A 398 -2.69 6.63 7.98
N LEU A 399 -1.50 6.83 7.36
CA LEU A 399 -0.75 5.73 6.75
C LEU A 399 0.18 5.06 7.76
N GLY A 400 1.25 5.75 8.17
CA GLY A 400 2.27 5.23 9.06
C GLY A 400 2.55 6.16 10.25
N SER A 401 3.01 5.58 11.36
CA SER A 401 3.48 6.29 12.55
C SER A 401 4.62 5.55 13.24
N SER A 402 5.28 6.22 14.19
CA SER A 402 6.34 5.64 14.99
C SER A 402 6.27 6.12 16.44
N VAL A 403 6.62 5.26 17.39
CA VAL A 403 6.67 5.58 18.82
C VAL A 403 8.04 5.17 19.36
N PHE A 404 8.69 6.06 20.09
CA PHE A 404 9.96 5.81 20.77
C PHE A 404 9.78 5.92 22.29
N THR A 405 9.96 4.80 23.00
CA THR A 405 9.83 4.66 24.45
C THR A 405 10.64 3.43 24.91
N ARG A 406 11.05 3.39 26.18
CA ARG A 406 11.58 2.17 26.81
C ARG A 406 10.49 1.22 27.29
N GLY A 407 9.26 1.71 27.43
CA GLY A 407 8.09 0.88 27.70
C GLY A 407 7.72 -0.01 26.50
N SER A 408 6.62 -0.76 26.60
CA SER A 408 6.17 -1.64 25.51
C SER A 408 5.78 -0.85 24.24
N GLY A 409 5.27 0.37 24.41
CA GLY A 409 4.79 1.22 23.32
C GLY A 409 3.47 0.75 22.67
N GLU A 410 3.02 -0.48 22.92
CA GLU A 410 1.81 -1.06 22.30
C GLU A 410 0.57 -0.25 22.62
N GLY A 411 0.37 0.15 23.88
CA GLY A 411 -0.78 0.96 24.29
C GLY A 411 -0.81 2.35 23.64
N LEU A 412 0.36 2.89 23.23
CA LEU A 412 0.43 4.13 22.45
C LEU A 412 0.15 3.87 20.98
N ALA A 413 0.69 2.78 20.43
CA ALA A 413 0.44 2.39 19.05
C ALA A 413 -1.05 2.19 18.77
N GLU A 414 -1.79 1.56 19.69
CA GLU A 414 -3.25 1.34 19.57
C GLU A 414 -4.06 2.64 19.60
N GLN A 415 -3.54 3.72 20.18
CA GLN A 415 -4.21 5.02 20.23
C GLN A 415 -4.01 5.84 18.95
N LEU A 416 -3.04 5.48 18.08
CA LEU A 416 -2.73 6.20 16.85
C LEU A 416 -3.66 5.77 15.72
N ARG A 417 -4.32 6.74 15.09
CA ARG A 417 -5.22 6.54 13.95
C ARG A 417 -4.47 6.34 12.63
N THR A 418 -3.52 5.42 12.63
CA THR A 418 -2.76 5.04 11.44
C THR A 418 -2.96 3.56 11.15
N GLY A 419 -2.85 3.18 9.89
CA GLY A 419 -2.95 1.77 9.52
C GLY A 419 -1.74 0.96 9.98
N MET A 420 -0.61 1.64 10.27
CA MET A 420 0.65 1.00 10.64
C MET A 420 1.41 1.82 11.67
N THR A 421 2.00 1.15 12.67
CA THR A 421 2.85 1.80 13.68
C THR A 421 4.11 0.97 13.92
N SER A 422 5.28 1.62 13.94
CA SER A 422 6.53 1.01 14.40
C SER A 422 6.86 1.46 15.82
N ILE A 423 7.32 0.55 16.67
CA ILE A 423 7.80 0.87 18.02
C ILE A 423 9.33 0.79 18.02
N ASN A 424 9.98 1.87 18.48
CA ASN A 424 11.43 2.03 18.52
C ASN A 424 12.13 1.81 17.15
N ALA A 425 11.41 2.10 16.08
CA ALA A 425 11.86 2.02 14.69
C ALA A 425 10.99 2.94 13.83
N VAL A 426 11.38 3.17 12.57
CA VAL A 426 10.56 3.80 11.54
C VAL A 426 10.36 2.84 10.38
N ALA A 427 9.20 2.87 9.75
CA ALA A 427 8.90 2.14 8.52
C ALA A 427 9.16 0.60 8.55
N ALA A 428 9.40 0.00 9.73
CA ALA A 428 9.71 -1.42 9.86
C ALA A 428 8.58 -2.33 9.34
N TYR A 429 7.35 -1.89 9.45
CA TYR A 429 6.17 -2.59 8.93
C TYR A 429 6.21 -2.80 7.41
N ALA A 430 6.88 -1.92 6.67
CA ALA A 430 7.03 -2.07 5.21
C ALA A 430 8.03 -3.18 4.83
N ALA A 431 8.99 -3.46 5.70
CA ALA A 431 10.01 -4.49 5.46
C ALA A 431 9.60 -5.88 5.96
N ILE A 432 8.57 -5.99 6.79
CA ILE A 432 8.07 -7.25 7.36
C ILE A 432 6.94 -7.81 6.49
N PRO A 433 7.17 -8.84 5.65
CA PRO A 433 6.20 -9.26 4.64
C PRO A 433 4.89 -9.84 5.22
N GLY A 434 4.91 -10.27 6.47
CA GLY A 434 3.73 -10.79 7.16
C GLY A 434 2.81 -9.71 7.74
N LEU A 435 3.23 -8.43 7.72
CA LEU A 435 2.39 -7.34 8.18
C LEU A 435 1.63 -6.70 7.00
N PRO A 436 0.33 -6.42 7.16
CA PRO A 436 -0.43 -5.71 6.15
C PRO A 436 0.06 -4.25 6.05
N PHE A 437 0.19 -3.77 4.84
CA PHE A 437 0.56 -2.38 4.55
C PHE A 437 -0.67 -1.63 4.02
N GLY A 438 -0.97 -0.46 4.58
CA GLY A 438 -2.04 0.41 4.13
C GLY A 438 -2.53 1.37 5.19
N GLY A 439 -3.28 2.37 4.75
CA GLY A 439 -3.73 3.49 5.56
C GLY A 439 -5.22 3.49 5.91
N VAL A 440 -5.62 4.61 6.53
CA VAL A 440 -7.01 4.99 6.80
C VAL A 440 -7.21 6.45 6.39
N GLY A 441 -8.45 6.90 6.28
CA GLY A 441 -8.78 8.27 5.90
C GLY A 441 -8.28 8.62 4.50
N GLU A 442 -7.63 9.77 4.32
CA GLU A 442 -7.10 10.21 3.03
C GLU A 442 -5.86 9.43 2.56
N SER A 443 -5.32 8.55 3.41
CA SER A 443 -4.27 7.60 3.01
C SER A 443 -4.81 6.37 2.27
N GLY A 444 -6.12 6.28 2.06
CA GLY A 444 -6.75 5.25 1.24
C GLY A 444 -7.31 4.08 2.05
N PHE A 445 -7.55 2.98 1.36
CA PHE A 445 -8.16 1.76 1.91
C PHE A 445 -7.76 0.52 1.11
N GLY A 446 -8.02 -0.65 1.69
CA GLY A 446 -7.44 -1.92 1.27
C GLY A 446 -6.09 -2.14 1.94
N ARG A 447 -5.46 -3.26 1.65
CA ARG A 447 -4.12 -3.59 2.15
C ARG A 447 -3.30 -4.26 1.06
N ILE A 448 -2.02 -3.91 0.98
CA ILE A 448 -1.02 -4.74 0.33
C ILE A 448 -0.21 -5.44 1.42
N HIS A 449 0.57 -6.47 1.06
CA HIS A 449 1.36 -7.28 1.98
C HIS A 449 0.52 -8.07 3.00
N GLY A 450 1.17 -8.95 3.73
CA GLY A 450 0.51 -9.80 4.73
C GLY A 450 -0.52 -10.77 4.14
N ASP A 451 -1.30 -11.36 5.00
CA ASP A 451 -2.43 -12.21 4.64
C ASP A 451 -3.55 -11.39 4.01
N GLU A 452 -3.80 -10.19 4.55
CA GLU A 452 -4.77 -9.23 4.06
C GLU A 452 -4.49 -8.84 2.61
N GLY A 453 -3.20 -8.61 2.26
CA GLY A 453 -2.81 -8.28 0.90
C GLY A 453 -3.05 -9.41 -0.10
N ILE A 454 -2.93 -10.68 0.30
CA ILE A 454 -3.33 -11.82 -0.56
C ILE A 454 -4.85 -11.86 -0.72
N LEU A 455 -5.59 -11.62 0.37
CA LEU A 455 -7.07 -11.65 0.38
C LEU A 455 -7.68 -10.53 -0.46
N GLU A 456 -6.98 -9.40 -0.63
CA GLU A 456 -7.41 -8.31 -1.51
C GLU A 456 -7.58 -8.75 -2.97
N PHE A 457 -6.89 -9.79 -3.42
CA PHE A 457 -6.89 -10.23 -4.81
C PHE A 457 -7.72 -11.50 -5.05
N VAL A 458 -8.64 -11.84 -4.14
CA VAL A 458 -9.57 -12.97 -4.31
C VAL A 458 -11.02 -12.59 -4.02
N ARG A 459 -11.93 -13.27 -4.71
CA ARG A 459 -13.36 -13.23 -4.42
C ARG A 459 -13.70 -14.36 -3.46
N VAL A 460 -14.41 -14.02 -2.40
CA VAL A 460 -14.91 -15.01 -1.43
C VAL A 460 -16.19 -15.64 -1.95
N LYS A 461 -16.27 -16.97 -1.94
CA LYS A 461 -17.48 -17.72 -2.30
C LYS A 461 -17.97 -18.57 -1.14
N ALA A 462 -19.20 -18.35 -0.73
CA ALA A 462 -19.91 -19.18 0.24
C ALA A 462 -20.58 -20.35 -0.47
N ILE A 463 -20.43 -21.55 0.10
CA ILE A 463 -21.05 -22.78 -0.40
C ILE A 463 -21.77 -23.44 0.77
N ALA A 464 -23.08 -23.55 0.66
CA ALA A 464 -23.92 -24.34 1.57
C ALA A 464 -24.39 -25.61 0.86
N HIS A 465 -24.10 -26.78 1.43
CA HIS A 465 -24.47 -28.05 0.88
C HIS A 465 -25.39 -28.78 1.88
N GLU A 466 -26.65 -28.93 1.53
CA GLU A 466 -27.59 -29.75 2.30
C GLU A 466 -27.21 -31.23 2.17
N ARG A 467 -26.96 -31.90 3.28
CA ARG A 467 -26.51 -33.30 3.33
C ARG A 467 -27.69 -34.25 3.46
N PHE A 468 -28.74 -33.82 4.14
CA PHE A 468 -29.99 -34.52 4.32
C PHE A 468 -31.08 -33.52 4.70
N VAL A 469 -32.33 -33.85 4.36
CA VAL A 469 -33.50 -33.03 4.67
C VAL A 469 -33.87 -33.19 6.15
N LEU A 470 -33.99 -32.07 6.87
CA LEU A 470 -34.56 -32.06 8.22
C LEU A 470 -36.06 -31.74 8.14
N PRO A 471 -36.94 -32.65 8.60
CA PRO A 471 -38.36 -32.35 8.64
C PRO A 471 -38.66 -31.13 9.51
N GLY A 472 -39.42 -30.17 8.99
CA GLY A 472 -39.83 -28.96 9.71
C GLY A 472 -38.84 -27.78 9.72
N LEU A 473 -37.60 -27.99 9.23
CA LEU A 473 -36.59 -26.90 9.07
C LEU A 473 -36.18 -26.69 7.61
N GLY A 474 -36.94 -27.24 6.67
CA GLY A 474 -36.64 -27.10 5.23
C GLY A 474 -36.85 -25.66 4.75
N MET A 475 -36.02 -25.23 3.79
CA MET A 475 -36.16 -23.96 3.06
C MET A 475 -37.33 -24.04 2.05
N ALA A 476 -38.46 -24.61 2.44
CA ALA A 476 -39.66 -24.73 1.63
C ALA A 476 -40.86 -24.14 2.38
N PHE A 477 -41.83 -23.66 1.62
CA PHE A 477 -43.10 -23.22 2.20
C PHE A 477 -43.81 -24.40 2.87
N GLY A 478 -43.77 -24.44 4.20
CA GLY A 478 -44.52 -25.42 5.00
C GLY A 478 -45.89 -24.88 5.38
N ASP A 479 -46.74 -25.76 5.95
CA ASP A 479 -48.02 -25.38 6.53
C ASP A 479 -47.79 -24.36 7.67
N PRO A 480 -48.28 -23.10 7.54
CA PRO A 480 -48.02 -22.04 8.52
C PRO A 480 -48.52 -22.42 9.94
N GLU A 481 -49.62 -23.17 10.05
CA GLU A 481 -50.18 -23.57 11.31
C GLU A 481 -49.25 -24.55 12.08
N LYS A 482 -48.43 -25.30 11.36
CA LYS A 482 -47.47 -26.25 11.94
C LYS A 482 -46.09 -25.61 12.12
N VAL A 483 -45.61 -24.82 11.14
CA VAL A 483 -44.26 -24.25 11.13
C VAL A 483 -44.12 -23.14 12.17
N LEU A 484 -45.12 -22.27 12.36
CA LEU A 484 -45.02 -21.14 13.26
C LEU A 484 -44.83 -21.55 14.75
N PRO A 485 -45.57 -22.49 15.31
CA PRO A 485 -45.34 -22.98 16.68
C PRO A 485 -43.93 -23.60 16.84
N GLN A 486 -43.47 -24.39 15.85
CA GLN A 486 -42.15 -25.01 15.89
C GLN A 486 -41.03 -23.97 15.88
N LEU A 487 -41.10 -22.95 15.03
CA LEU A 487 -40.14 -21.87 15.01
C LEU A 487 -40.10 -21.09 16.34
N ARG A 488 -41.27 -20.81 16.92
CA ARG A 488 -41.36 -20.13 18.22
C ARG A 488 -40.72 -20.97 19.34
N GLN A 489 -40.94 -22.27 19.34
CA GLN A 489 -40.32 -23.17 20.30
C GLN A 489 -38.80 -23.25 20.11
N LEU A 490 -38.33 -23.34 18.86
CA LEU A 490 -36.90 -23.31 18.52
C LEU A 490 -36.22 -22.02 18.99
N ILE A 491 -36.84 -20.87 18.73
CA ILE A 491 -36.31 -19.58 19.19
C ILE A 491 -36.22 -19.51 20.72
N LYS A 492 -37.27 -19.96 21.42
CA LYS A 492 -37.28 -19.99 22.88
C LYS A 492 -36.20 -20.93 23.43
N GLY A 493 -36.01 -22.12 22.84
CA GLY A 493 -35.00 -23.06 23.26
C GLY A 493 -33.55 -22.58 22.99
N LEU A 494 -33.32 -21.93 21.84
CA LEU A 494 -31.99 -21.50 21.48
C LEU A 494 -31.57 -20.16 22.14
N TYR A 495 -32.50 -19.26 22.39
CA TYR A 495 -32.19 -17.87 22.78
C TYR A 495 -32.93 -17.42 24.05
N GLY A 496 -33.80 -18.24 24.63
CA GLY A 496 -34.62 -17.88 25.77
C GLY A 496 -33.95 -17.97 27.15
N GLY A 497 -32.65 -18.28 27.23
CA GLY A 497 -31.87 -18.32 28.47
C GLY A 497 -32.18 -19.50 29.40
N THR A 498 -32.99 -20.45 28.99
CA THR A 498 -33.23 -21.70 29.71
C THR A 498 -32.21 -22.75 29.29
N ALA A 499 -31.69 -23.49 30.27
CA ALA A 499 -30.51 -24.34 30.21
C ALA A 499 -30.38 -25.26 28.97
N LEU A 500 -29.15 -25.62 28.65
CA LEU A 500 -28.69 -26.57 27.63
C LEU A 500 -29.48 -27.86 27.48
N ASP A 501 -30.28 -28.23 28.48
CA ASP A 501 -31.11 -29.43 28.48
C ASP A 501 -32.33 -29.38 27.53
N GLU A 502 -32.93 -28.19 27.33
CA GLU A 502 -34.06 -28.04 26.39
C GLU A 502 -33.60 -28.11 24.92
N VAL A 503 -32.40 -27.61 24.61
CA VAL A 503 -31.81 -27.66 23.26
C VAL A 503 -31.57 -29.13 22.87
N SER A 504 -31.10 -29.95 23.80
CA SER A 504 -30.89 -31.37 23.55
C SER A 504 -32.22 -32.15 23.32
N HIS A 505 -33.31 -31.73 23.96
CA HIS A 505 -34.64 -32.31 23.76
C HIS A 505 -35.26 -31.91 22.42
N VAL A 506 -35.11 -30.65 21.99
CA VAL A 506 -35.60 -30.20 20.68
C VAL A 506 -34.83 -30.88 19.55
N PHE A 507 -33.50 -31.01 19.68
CA PHE A 507 -32.68 -31.72 18.68
C PHE A 507 -33.00 -33.22 18.60
N ARG A 508 -33.23 -33.91 19.75
CA ARG A 508 -33.64 -35.33 19.76
C ARG A 508 -35.00 -35.56 19.11
N ARG A 509 -35.98 -34.67 19.36
CA ARG A 509 -37.31 -34.73 18.71
C ARG A 509 -37.25 -34.49 17.20
N LEU A 510 -36.41 -33.56 16.73
CA LEU A 510 -36.23 -33.26 15.31
C LEU A 510 -35.48 -34.37 14.55
N LEU A 511 -34.63 -35.13 15.25
CA LEU A 511 -33.91 -36.28 14.68
C LEU A 511 -34.64 -37.61 14.84
N GLY A 512 -35.87 -37.63 15.38
CA GLY A 512 -36.67 -38.85 15.50
C GLY A 512 -36.10 -39.87 16.47
N ARG A 513 -35.35 -39.43 17.50
CA ARG A 513 -34.78 -40.26 18.56
C ARG A 513 -35.32 -39.85 19.93
#